data_91d0376734d3e7e746aa795eb564cb34
#
_entry.id   91d0376734d3e7e746aa795eb564cb34
#
_cell.length_a   1.000
_cell.length_b   1.000
_cell.length_c   1.000
_cell.angle_alpha   90.00
_cell.angle_beta   90.00
_cell.angle_gamma   90.00
#
_symmetry.space_group_name_H-M   'P 1'
#
loop_
_entity.id
_entity.type
_entity.pdbx_description
1 polymer ?
#
loop_
_entity_poly.entity_id
_entity_poly.type
_entity_poly.pdbx_seq_one_letter_code
_entity_poly.pdbx_strand_id
1 'polypeptide(L)'
;MRKPRDFDSELKVLADKAKALRERRVRQLGELVTATGADTLDADMLAGALLHAVTVKDAATKEGWRKAGAAFFLGKGGKPAGGPSGQQSGTFPLDGGATSA
;
A
#
# COMPACT_ATOMS: atom_id res chain seq x y z
N MET A 1 -27.73 -12.11 42.04
CA MET A 1 -26.45 -12.23 41.41
C MET A 1 -26.54 -11.87 39.97
N ARG A 2 -25.50 -11.16 39.52
CA ARG A 2 -25.53 -10.75 38.19
C ARG A 2 -25.27 -11.88 37.22
N LYS A 3 -25.91 -11.85 36.10
CA LYS A 3 -25.68 -12.85 35.08
C LYS A 3 -24.26 -12.74 34.57
N PRO A 4 -23.57 -13.86 34.38
CA PRO A 4 -22.22 -13.81 33.85
C PRO A 4 -22.21 -13.18 32.47
N ARG A 5 -21.17 -12.47 32.19
CA ARG A 5 -21.04 -11.87 30.90
C ARG A 5 -20.92 -12.95 29.84
N ASP A 6 -21.44 -12.61 28.70
CA ASP A 6 -21.36 -13.51 27.56
C ASP A 6 -20.06 -13.25 26.83
N PHE A 7 -18.98 -13.85 27.31
CA PHE A 7 -17.68 -13.67 26.73
C PHE A 7 -17.61 -14.23 25.32
N ASP A 8 -18.37 -15.27 25.05
CA ASP A 8 -18.35 -15.86 23.71
C ASP A 8 -18.91 -14.88 22.69
N SER A 9 -19.97 -14.18 23.03
CA SER A 9 -20.51 -13.16 22.15
C SER A 9 -19.53 -12.02 21.95
N GLU A 10 -18.86 -11.61 23.03
CA GLU A 10 -17.90 -10.54 22.95
C GLU A 10 -16.71 -10.94 22.08
N LEU A 11 -16.25 -12.18 22.24
CA LEU A 11 -15.16 -12.67 21.44
C LEU A 11 -15.54 -12.73 19.96
N LYS A 12 -16.78 -13.12 19.70
CA LYS A 12 -17.26 -13.16 18.32
C LYS A 12 -17.28 -11.77 17.71
N VAL A 13 -17.74 -10.78 18.45
CA VAL A 13 -17.75 -9.40 17.96
C VAL A 13 -16.35 -8.93 17.65
N LEU A 14 -15.39 -9.23 18.54
CA LEU A 14 -14.00 -8.84 18.30
C LEU A 14 -13.42 -9.56 17.10
N ALA A 15 -13.74 -10.84 16.93
CA ALA A 15 -13.26 -11.60 15.78
C ALA A 15 -13.84 -11.03 14.49
N ASP A 16 -15.11 -10.65 14.50
CA ASP A 16 -15.74 -10.07 13.32
C ASP A 16 -15.12 -8.73 12.98
N LYS A 17 -14.81 -7.92 14.00
CA LYS A 17 -14.13 -6.64 13.75
C LYS A 17 -12.75 -6.84 13.20
N ALA A 18 -12.01 -7.80 13.74
CA ALA A 18 -10.67 -8.09 13.25
C ALA A 18 -10.70 -8.54 11.79
N LYS A 19 -11.69 -9.36 11.45
CA LYS A 19 -11.84 -9.82 10.08
C LYS A 19 -12.16 -8.65 9.16
N ALA A 20 -13.05 -7.76 9.58
CA ALA A 20 -13.40 -6.59 8.77
C ALA A 20 -12.20 -5.69 8.56
N LEU A 21 -11.37 -5.51 9.58
CA LEU A 21 -10.17 -4.69 9.45
C LEU A 21 -9.16 -5.32 8.50
N ARG A 22 -8.99 -6.64 8.56
CA ARG A 22 -8.10 -7.33 7.64
C ARG A 22 -8.58 -7.20 6.20
N GLU A 23 -9.89 -7.32 6.01
CA GLU A 23 -10.45 -7.18 4.67
C GLU A 23 -10.29 -5.77 4.12
N ARG A 24 -10.46 -4.79 5.01
CA ARG A 24 -10.24 -3.40 4.61
C ARG A 24 -8.78 -3.17 4.22
N ARG A 25 -7.87 -3.75 5.00
CA ARG A 25 -6.45 -3.61 4.69
C ARG A 25 -6.11 -4.22 3.34
N VAL A 26 -6.64 -5.40 3.06
CA VAL A 26 -6.41 -6.04 1.76
C VAL A 26 -6.94 -5.17 0.63
N ARG A 27 -8.12 -4.58 0.85
CA ARG A 27 -8.70 -3.70 -0.15
C ARG A 27 -7.83 -2.46 -0.37
N GLN A 28 -7.32 -1.88 0.72
CA GLN A 28 -6.43 -0.72 0.61
C GLN A 28 -5.14 -1.06 -0.11
N LEU A 29 -4.60 -2.25 0.14
CA LEU A 29 -3.40 -2.68 -0.57
C LEU A 29 -3.69 -2.89 -2.05
N GLY A 30 -4.85 -3.43 -2.37
CA GLY A 30 -5.25 -3.57 -3.77
C GLY A 30 -5.40 -2.22 -4.45
N GLU A 31 -5.98 -1.25 -3.75
CA GLU A 31 -6.09 0.10 -4.27
C GLU A 31 -4.72 0.72 -4.51
N LEU A 32 -3.78 0.44 -3.62
CA LEU A 32 -2.42 0.94 -3.79
C LEU A 32 -1.75 0.35 -5.02
N VAL A 33 -1.94 -0.94 -5.24
CA VAL A 33 -1.39 -1.59 -6.42
C VAL A 33 -1.92 -0.92 -7.69
N THR A 34 -3.22 -0.64 -7.72
CA THR A 34 -3.82 0.01 -8.86
C THR A 34 -3.33 1.45 -9.00
N ALA A 35 -3.26 2.17 -7.89
CA ALA A 35 -2.86 3.58 -7.92
C ALA A 35 -1.42 3.77 -8.41
N THR A 36 -0.56 2.81 -8.12
CA THR A 36 0.83 2.91 -8.56
C THR A 36 1.05 2.38 -9.97
N GLY A 37 0.04 1.78 -10.56
CA GLY A 37 0.17 1.18 -11.88
C GLY A 37 0.72 -0.24 -11.84
N ALA A 38 0.97 -0.77 -10.66
CA ALA A 38 1.53 -2.12 -10.54
C ALA A 38 0.53 -3.19 -11.00
N ASP A 39 -0.73 -2.84 -11.11
CA ASP A 39 -1.75 -3.76 -11.61
C ASP A 39 -1.53 -4.10 -13.10
N THR A 40 -0.68 -3.35 -13.79
CA THR A 40 -0.36 -3.66 -15.18
C THR A 40 0.67 -4.78 -15.30
N LEU A 41 1.34 -5.11 -14.19
CA LEU A 41 2.27 -6.22 -14.17
C LEU A 41 1.48 -7.53 -14.13
N ASP A 42 1.98 -8.56 -14.79
CA ASP A 42 1.28 -9.83 -14.66
C ASP A 42 1.50 -10.38 -13.24
N ALA A 43 0.73 -11.40 -12.89
CA ALA A 43 0.74 -11.92 -11.54
C ALA A 43 2.11 -12.44 -11.13
N ASP A 44 2.81 -13.08 -12.05
CA ASP A 44 4.13 -13.62 -11.73
C ASP A 44 5.14 -12.52 -11.45
N MET A 45 5.13 -11.46 -12.25
CA MET A 45 6.03 -10.33 -12.04
C MET A 45 5.70 -9.60 -10.75
N LEU A 46 4.43 -9.39 -10.51
CA LEU A 46 4.01 -8.70 -9.28
C LEU A 46 4.42 -9.51 -8.06
N ALA A 47 4.18 -10.82 -8.09
CA ALA A 47 4.55 -11.68 -6.97
C ALA A 47 6.06 -11.66 -6.73
N GLY A 48 6.83 -11.72 -7.81
CA GLY A 48 8.28 -11.70 -7.70
C GLY A 48 8.78 -10.40 -7.09
N ALA A 49 8.24 -9.29 -7.53
CA ALA A 49 8.63 -7.98 -6.99
C ALA A 49 8.29 -7.89 -5.51
N LEU A 50 7.12 -8.36 -5.12
CA LEU A 50 6.72 -8.33 -3.73
C LEU A 50 7.59 -9.24 -2.87
N LEU A 51 7.91 -10.43 -3.37
CA LEU A 51 8.79 -11.34 -2.67
C LEU A 51 10.17 -10.72 -2.47
N HIS A 52 10.68 -10.07 -3.50
CA HIS A 52 11.95 -9.38 -3.39
C HIS A 52 11.89 -8.28 -2.33
N ALA A 53 10.83 -7.49 -2.34
CA ALA A 53 10.69 -6.39 -1.40
C ALA A 53 10.66 -6.89 0.05
N VAL A 54 10.03 -8.04 0.27
CA VAL A 54 9.93 -8.60 1.62
C VAL A 54 11.29 -9.11 2.09
N THR A 55 12.12 -9.61 1.18
CA THR A 55 13.39 -10.22 1.55
C THR A 55 14.57 -9.25 1.57
N VAL A 56 14.40 -8.06 1.02
CA VAL A 56 15.47 -7.07 1.00
C VAL A 56 15.81 -6.65 2.42
N LYS A 57 17.08 -6.65 2.75
CA LYS A 57 17.54 -6.26 4.08
C LYS A 57 18.37 -4.99 4.08
N ASP A 58 18.72 -4.50 2.92
CA ASP A 58 19.52 -3.30 2.80
C ASP A 58 18.73 -2.08 3.25
N ALA A 59 19.18 -1.44 4.32
CA ALA A 59 18.46 -0.31 4.89
C ALA A 59 18.38 0.87 3.92
N ALA A 60 19.43 1.08 3.15
CA ALA A 60 19.43 2.19 2.20
C ALA A 60 18.39 1.99 1.11
N THR A 61 18.28 0.76 0.61
CA THR A 61 17.28 0.44 -0.40
C THR A 61 15.87 0.64 0.15
N LYS A 62 15.64 0.16 1.36
CA LYS A 62 14.32 0.29 1.96
C LYS A 62 13.97 1.74 2.22
N GLU A 63 14.95 2.53 2.62
CA GLU A 63 14.74 3.95 2.85
C GLU A 63 14.44 4.67 1.54
N GLY A 64 15.11 4.27 0.46
CA GLY A 64 14.81 4.82 -0.85
C GLY A 64 13.37 4.53 -1.27
N TRP A 65 12.91 3.31 -1.03
CA TRP A 65 11.53 2.96 -1.33
C TRP A 65 10.57 3.78 -0.49
N ARG A 66 10.88 3.95 0.80
CA ARG A 66 10.03 4.71 1.69
C ARG A 66 9.89 6.15 1.23
N LYS A 67 11.01 6.74 0.82
CA LYS A 67 10.98 8.12 0.33
C LYS A 67 10.18 8.24 -0.96
N ALA A 68 10.37 7.29 -1.87
CA ALA A 68 9.62 7.30 -3.11
C ALA A 68 8.13 7.15 -2.86
N GLY A 69 7.77 6.27 -1.92
CA GLY A 69 6.37 6.08 -1.56
C GLY A 69 5.78 7.33 -0.93
N ALA A 70 6.53 7.97 -0.04
CA ALA A 70 6.05 9.19 0.59
C ALA A 70 5.83 10.28 -0.45
N ALA A 71 6.74 10.40 -1.39
CA ALA A 71 6.60 11.39 -2.45
C ALA A 71 5.38 11.09 -3.32
N PHE A 72 5.13 9.81 -3.58
CA PHE A 72 3.96 9.41 -4.35
C PHE A 72 2.68 9.88 -3.65
N PHE A 73 2.58 9.65 -2.34
CA PHE A 73 1.39 10.04 -1.62
C PHE A 73 1.25 11.55 -1.49
N LEU A 74 2.34 12.27 -1.41
CA LEU A 74 2.27 13.73 -1.40
C LEU A 74 1.80 14.26 -2.74
N GLY A 75 2.31 13.65 -3.81
CA GLY A 75 1.97 14.12 -5.14
C GLY A 75 0.57 13.77 -5.58
N LYS A 76 0.13 12.55 -5.29
CA LYS A 76 -1.17 12.22 -5.68
C LYS A 76 -1.97 11.68 -4.63
N GLY A 77 -1.36 11.33 -3.56
CA GLY A 77 -2.08 10.75 -2.48
C GLY A 77 -3.11 11.63 -1.99
N GLY A 78 -2.81 12.81 -1.93
CA GLY A 78 -3.77 13.70 -1.51
C GLY A 78 -4.79 13.83 -2.57
N LYS A 79 -4.49 13.57 -3.80
CA LYS A 79 -5.40 13.72 -4.75
C LYS A 79 -5.51 12.54 -5.53
N PRO A 80 -6.57 12.17 -5.76
CA PRO A 80 -6.81 11.09 -6.49
C PRO A 80 -6.28 11.34 -7.81
N ALA A 81 -5.54 10.91 -8.01
CA ALA A 81 -5.06 11.01 -9.13
C ALA A 81 -5.41 11.87 -9.96
N GLY A 82 -5.45 12.17 -9.82
CA GLY A 82 -5.69 12.93 -10.56
C GLY A 82 -4.79 12.85 -11.38
N GLY A 83 -4.45 12.94 -11.51
CA GLY A 83 -3.93 13.11 -12.05
C GLY A 83 -3.17 13.02 -12.59
N PRO A 84 -2.89 13.30 -13.23
CA PRO A 84 -2.21 13.32 -13.85
C PRO A 84 -1.30 13.51 -13.95
N SER A 85 -1.17 13.71 -14.22
CA SER A 85 -0.59 13.91 -14.17
C SER A 85 0.27 13.79 -14.33
N GLY A 86 0.50 14.03 -14.59
CA GLY A 86 1.00 13.96 -14.58
C GLY A 86 1.89 13.79 -14.86
N GLN A 87 2.08 14.26 -15.07
CA GLN A 87 2.63 14.12 -14.91
C GLN A 87 3.38 13.79 -14.75
N GLN A 88 3.62 14.10 -14.98
CA GLN A 88 4.15 13.77 -14.53
C GLN A 88 4.65 13.32 -14.31
N SER A 89 4.72 13.68 -14.78
CA SER A 89 5.09 13.17 -14.24
C SER A 89 5.67 12.68 -14.08
N GLY A 90 5.83 12.79 -14.49
CA GLY A 90 6.19 12.38 -13.99
C GLY A 90 6.79 11.90 -13.77
N THR A 91 7.05 12.20 -13.99
CA THR A 91 7.54 11.70 -13.39
C THR A 91 8.23 11.10 -12.93
N PHE A 92 8.48 10.83 -13.33
CA PHE A 92 8.95 10.36 -12.54
C PHE A 92 9.95 10.23 -12.50
N PRO A 93 10.18 10.59 -12.53
CA PRO A 93 11.08 10.61 -12.23
C PRO A 93 12.04 10.13 -12.17
N LEU A 94 12.11 10.27 -12.70
CA LEU A 94 12.75 9.83 -12.40
C LEU A 94 13.37 9.83 -12.63
N ASP A 95 13.17 10.56 -13.08
CA ASP A 95 13.59 10.63 -12.93
C ASP A 95 14.01 10.79 -12.76
N GLY A 96 14.10 11.10 -13.16
CA GLY A 96 14.32 11.38 -12.57
C GLY A 96 14.57 11.59 -12.39
N GLY A 97 14.77 11.81 -12.83
CA GLY A 97 14.87 12.10 -12.36
C GLY A 97 15.03 12.35 -12.41
N ALA A 98 15.10 12.61 -12.75
CA ALA A 98 15.12 12.84 -12.47
C ALA A 98 15.34 13.19 -12.48
N THR A 99 15.36 13.47 -12.92
CA THR A 99 15.38 13.71 -12.55
C THR A 99 15.61 13.93 -12.37
N SER A 100 15.64 14.23 -12.72
CA SER A 100 15.68 14.32 -12.21
C SER A 100 16.01 14.26 -12.02
N ALA A 101 16.15 14.37 -12.37
CA ALA A 101 16.31 14.24 -11.92
C ALA A 101 16.68 14.20 -11.69
#